data_7417b57812343e9a266749aea4d4128a
#
_entry.id   7417b57812343e9a266749aea4d4128a
#
_cell.length_a   1.000
_cell.length_b   1.000
_cell.length_c   1.000
_cell.angle_alpha   90.00
_cell.angle_beta   90.00
_cell.angle_gamma   90.00
#
_symmetry.space_group_name_H-M   'P 1'
#
loop_
_entity.id
_entity.type
_entity.pdbx_description
1 polymer ?
#
loop_
_entity_poly.entity_id
_entity_poly.type
_entity_poly.pdbx_seq_one_letter_code
_entity_poly.pdbx_strand_id
1 'polypeptide(L)'
;MFPIKIKQFIETIPAVLALAFAGSAVAKDSKTLDVYWVDVEGGGGTLIVTPAGESILIDTGMPGGRDPGRLHEAATKVAGVKEIDHLIVTHFHIDHFGGAAELSQKMLIKNVWDNGIPERDPDGKANSNFLLRIKPYRGMTVGERHVIQPGTELPLKQTDGTAKLRVRCVAAMKKFVTVPEATPRNPLTDKVKWVAEDTTDNANSIAVIVELGDFRFWDGGDLTQNTEARLVTPYNRVGTVDVYQVNHHGLDFSNNAVFIQSLAPTVSVMNNGVTKGCGAASFAAVKSARVKAMYQLHKNLRDDIENNTTNEFIANLTRDCDAHHIHMSVAPDGKQYTISIPDKGHSRTYKTRRK
;
A
#
# COMPACT_ATOMS: atom_id res chain seq x y z
N MET A 1 11.89 13.15 -89.08
CA MET A 1 12.76 12.51 -88.07
C MET A 1 12.89 13.49 -86.93
N PHE A 2 12.05 13.32 -85.88
CA PHE A 2 12.03 14.20 -84.69
C PHE A 2 12.53 13.40 -83.47
N PRO A 3 13.39 13.91 -82.64
CA PRO A 3 13.86 13.18 -81.47
C PRO A 3 12.89 13.31 -80.29
N ILE A 4 12.57 12.18 -79.68
CA ILE A 4 11.72 12.06 -78.46
C ILE A 4 12.61 12.43 -77.26
N LYS A 5 12.21 13.44 -76.47
CA LYS A 5 12.79 13.77 -75.18
C LYS A 5 12.14 12.92 -74.08
N ILE A 6 12.90 12.05 -73.47
CA ILE A 6 12.52 11.31 -72.27
C ILE A 6 12.71 12.23 -71.06
N LYS A 7 11.58 12.55 -70.34
CA LYS A 7 11.60 13.16 -69.01
C LYS A 7 11.82 12.09 -67.96
N GLN A 8 12.91 12.17 -67.24
CA GLN A 8 13.10 11.40 -66.02
C GLN A 8 12.27 12.03 -64.92
N PHE A 9 11.34 11.23 -64.35
CA PHE A 9 10.64 11.52 -63.11
C PHE A 9 11.53 11.04 -61.96
N ILE A 10 11.98 11.98 -61.10
CA ILE A 10 12.63 11.68 -59.84
C ILE A 10 11.50 11.57 -58.82
N GLU A 11 11.21 10.33 -58.41
CA GLU A 11 10.31 10.08 -57.24
C GLU A 11 11.08 10.34 -55.94
N THR A 12 10.70 11.38 -55.24
CA THR A 12 11.17 11.63 -53.88
C THR A 12 10.37 10.80 -52.91
N ILE A 13 11.00 9.79 -52.32
CA ILE A 13 10.43 8.98 -51.20
C ILE A 13 10.55 9.84 -49.94
N PRO A 14 9.46 10.10 -49.21
CA PRO A 14 9.56 10.76 -47.91
C PRO A 14 10.13 9.78 -46.89
N ALA A 15 11.25 10.15 -46.28
CA ALA A 15 11.81 9.42 -45.14
C ALA A 15 10.87 9.59 -43.95
N VAL A 16 10.16 8.51 -43.59
CA VAL A 16 9.40 8.42 -42.34
C VAL A 16 10.40 8.26 -41.20
N LEU A 17 10.60 9.32 -40.44
CA LEU A 17 11.42 9.32 -39.23
C LEU A 17 10.64 8.57 -38.15
N ALA A 18 10.93 7.29 -37.96
CA ALA A 18 10.43 6.52 -36.83
C ALA A 18 11.11 7.02 -35.55
N LEU A 19 10.40 7.83 -34.76
CA LEU A 19 10.79 8.12 -33.39
C LEU A 19 10.65 6.81 -32.58
N ALA A 20 11.76 6.15 -32.37
CA ALA A 20 11.86 5.09 -31.37
C ALA A 20 11.73 5.76 -29.99
N PHE A 21 10.60 5.59 -29.33
CA PHE A 21 10.49 5.81 -27.88
C PHE A 21 11.37 4.75 -27.22
N ALA A 22 12.61 5.10 -26.95
CA ALA A 22 13.44 4.37 -26.03
C ALA A 22 12.82 4.58 -24.64
N GLY A 23 12.06 3.61 -24.17
CA GLY A 23 11.68 3.51 -22.78
C GLY A 23 12.97 3.55 -21.96
N SER A 24 13.24 4.67 -21.30
CA SER A 24 14.34 4.79 -20.36
C SER A 24 14.11 3.76 -19.26
N ALA A 25 14.83 2.64 -19.32
CA ALA A 25 15.06 1.85 -18.12
C ALA A 25 15.72 2.81 -17.12
N VAL A 26 14.97 3.21 -16.11
CA VAL A 26 15.48 4.05 -15.02
C VAL A 26 16.62 3.27 -14.39
N ALA A 27 17.82 3.79 -14.55
CA ALA A 27 19.02 3.22 -13.95
C ALA A 27 18.81 3.14 -12.44
N LYS A 28 19.04 1.95 -11.88
CA LYS A 28 18.82 1.57 -10.49
C LYS A 28 19.86 2.17 -9.51
N ASP A 29 20.17 3.45 -9.67
CA ASP A 29 21.06 4.21 -8.76
C ASP A 29 20.31 5.18 -7.83
N SER A 30 18.98 5.21 -7.88
CA SER A 30 18.22 6.03 -6.97
C SER A 30 18.12 5.32 -5.62
N LYS A 31 18.86 5.81 -4.62
CA LYS A 31 18.76 5.39 -3.21
C LYS A 31 17.45 5.86 -2.57
N THR A 32 16.34 5.79 -3.31
CA THR A 32 15.00 6.18 -2.88
C THR A 32 14.34 5.04 -2.08
N LEU A 33 13.38 5.39 -1.25
CA LEU A 33 12.40 4.46 -0.72
C LEU A 33 11.18 4.52 -1.65
N ASP A 34 10.87 3.42 -2.30
CA ASP A 34 9.78 3.34 -3.26
C ASP A 34 8.64 2.49 -2.73
N VAL A 35 7.39 2.97 -2.87
CA VAL A 35 6.18 2.25 -2.47
C VAL A 35 5.24 2.15 -3.66
N TYR A 36 4.76 0.95 -3.94
CA TYR A 36 3.83 0.64 -5.02
C TYR A 36 2.53 0.07 -4.42
N TRP A 37 1.44 0.78 -4.58
CA TRP A 37 0.11 0.24 -4.30
C TRP A 37 -0.37 -0.49 -5.55
N VAL A 38 -0.35 -1.81 -5.47
CA VAL A 38 -0.72 -2.69 -6.58
C VAL A 38 -2.22 -2.88 -6.59
N ASP A 39 -2.82 -2.84 -7.77
CA ASP A 39 -4.26 -3.08 -7.90
C ASP A 39 -4.58 -4.58 -7.71
N VAL A 40 -5.12 -4.90 -6.55
CA VAL A 40 -5.65 -6.21 -6.18
C VAL A 40 -7.17 -6.16 -5.91
N GLU A 41 -7.87 -5.24 -6.60
CA GLU A 41 -9.33 -5.13 -6.61
C GLU A 41 -9.99 -4.98 -5.22
N GLY A 42 -9.31 -4.26 -4.32
CA GLY A 42 -9.81 -4.01 -2.97
C GLY A 42 -9.41 -5.09 -1.97
N GLY A 43 -8.26 -5.73 -2.18
CA GLY A 43 -7.50 -6.45 -1.16
C GLY A 43 -6.27 -5.67 -0.73
N GLY A 44 -5.41 -6.26 0.10
CA GLY A 44 -4.10 -5.72 0.48
C GLY A 44 -3.02 -6.10 -0.53
N GLY A 45 -2.20 -5.14 -0.95
CA GLY A 45 -1.09 -5.39 -1.89
C GLY A 45 -0.18 -4.17 -2.01
N THR A 46 0.69 -3.94 -1.01
CA THR A 46 1.62 -2.80 -0.98
C THR A 46 3.05 -3.30 -1.03
N LEU A 47 3.75 -3.04 -2.13
CA LEU A 47 5.16 -3.39 -2.31
C LEU A 47 6.03 -2.18 -1.98
N ILE A 48 7.05 -2.40 -1.16
CA ILE A 48 8.03 -1.39 -0.77
C ILE A 48 9.41 -1.88 -1.21
N VAL A 49 10.18 -1.01 -1.87
CA VAL A 49 11.59 -1.24 -2.19
C VAL A 49 12.43 -0.26 -1.41
N THR A 50 13.33 -0.79 -0.60
CA THR A 50 14.20 0.02 0.26
C THR A 50 15.35 0.65 -0.53
N PRO A 51 16.02 1.69 0.01
CA PRO A 51 17.23 2.23 -0.60
C PRO A 51 18.36 1.21 -0.80
N ALA A 52 18.36 0.12 -0.03
CA ALA A 52 19.30 -1.00 -0.16
C ALA A 52 18.87 -2.04 -1.21
N GLY A 53 17.70 -1.87 -1.82
CA GLY A 53 17.13 -2.80 -2.79
C GLY A 53 16.42 -4.00 -2.17
N GLU A 54 16.22 -4.04 -0.85
CA GLU A 54 15.39 -5.06 -0.21
C GLU A 54 13.91 -4.78 -0.49
N SER A 55 13.13 -5.83 -0.58
CA SER A 55 11.69 -5.79 -0.85
C SER A 55 10.87 -6.16 0.38
N ILE A 56 9.85 -5.35 0.66
CA ILE A 56 8.84 -5.63 1.68
C ILE A 56 7.49 -5.64 0.98
N LEU A 57 6.76 -6.74 1.10
CA LEU A 57 5.38 -6.83 0.60
C LEU A 57 4.43 -6.88 1.79
N ILE A 58 3.44 -6.00 1.82
CA ILE A 58 2.37 -6.02 2.82
C ILE A 58 1.11 -6.53 2.13
N ASP A 59 0.68 -7.73 2.53
CA ASP A 59 -0.44 -8.49 1.99
C ASP A 59 -0.29 -8.92 0.51
N THR A 60 -1.17 -9.81 0.06
CA THR A 60 -1.03 -10.52 -1.22
C THR A 60 -2.32 -10.65 -2.03
N GLY A 61 -3.38 -9.94 -1.64
CA GLY A 61 -4.67 -10.03 -2.32
C GLY A 61 -5.35 -11.39 -2.23
N MET A 62 -6.29 -11.60 -3.13
CA MET A 62 -7.07 -12.84 -3.27
C MET A 62 -6.26 -13.94 -3.97
N PRO A 63 -6.56 -15.23 -3.72
CA PRO A 63 -6.04 -16.33 -4.53
C PRO A 63 -6.72 -16.35 -5.91
N GLY A 64 -6.22 -17.21 -6.82
CA GLY A 64 -6.81 -17.44 -8.15
C GLY A 64 -6.06 -16.76 -9.28
N GLY A 65 -4.77 -16.53 -9.13
CA GLY A 65 -3.83 -16.12 -10.19
C GLY A 65 -3.78 -14.64 -10.49
N ARG A 66 -4.91 -13.90 -10.41
CA ARG A 66 -4.96 -12.47 -10.75
C ARG A 66 -4.03 -11.63 -9.85
N ASP A 67 -4.29 -11.62 -8.55
CA ASP A 67 -3.57 -10.76 -7.61
C ASP A 67 -2.11 -11.20 -7.43
N PRO A 68 -1.80 -12.51 -7.24
CA PRO A 68 -0.42 -12.97 -7.25
C PRO A 68 0.32 -12.68 -8.57
N GLY A 69 -0.39 -12.71 -9.70
CA GLY A 69 0.15 -12.33 -11.00
C GLY A 69 0.52 -10.85 -11.08
N ARG A 70 -0.41 -9.97 -10.70
CA ARG A 70 -0.19 -8.52 -10.66
C ARG A 70 0.93 -8.12 -9.70
N LEU A 71 0.98 -8.73 -8.51
CA LEU A 71 2.05 -8.51 -7.53
C LEU A 71 3.42 -8.98 -8.05
N HIS A 72 3.47 -10.17 -8.68
CA HIS A 72 4.70 -10.67 -9.31
C HIS A 72 5.17 -9.74 -10.43
N GLU A 73 4.26 -9.24 -11.28
CA GLU A 73 4.60 -8.28 -12.34
C GLU A 73 5.07 -6.94 -11.77
N ALA A 74 4.38 -6.40 -10.79
CA ALA A 74 4.80 -5.18 -10.10
C ALA A 74 6.20 -5.34 -9.49
N ALA A 75 6.47 -6.46 -8.83
CA ALA A 75 7.78 -6.75 -8.24
C ALA A 75 8.86 -6.87 -9.30
N THR A 76 8.65 -7.70 -10.34
CA THR A 76 9.71 -8.08 -11.28
C THR A 76 9.87 -7.08 -12.43
N LYS A 77 8.77 -6.61 -13.03
CA LYS A 77 8.80 -5.77 -14.22
C LYS A 77 8.82 -4.27 -13.89
N VAL A 78 8.15 -3.86 -12.81
CA VAL A 78 8.06 -2.44 -12.44
C VAL A 78 9.15 -2.07 -11.44
N ALA A 79 9.19 -2.75 -10.28
CA ALA A 79 10.13 -2.48 -9.20
C ALA A 79 11.51 -3.11 -9.41
N GLY A 80 11.64 -4.10 -10.32
CA GLY A 80 12.89 -4.76 -10.67
C GLY A 80 13.48 -5.64 -9.56
N VAL A 81 12.66 -6.10 -8.60
CA VAL A 81 13.09 -7.03 -7.55
C VAL A 81 12.89 -8.48 -7.98
N LYS A 82 13.72 -9.38 -7.47
CA LYS A 82 13.73 -10.80 -7.88
C LYS A 82 13.14 -11.73 -6.84
N GLU A 83 12.99 -11.26 -5.63
CA GLU A 83 12.54 -12.01 -4.46
C GLU A 83 11.79 -11.06 -3.52
N ILE A 84 11.02 -11.59 -2.58
CA ILE A 84 10.44 -10.85 -1.47
C ILE A 84 11.26 -11.14 -0.22
N ASP A 85 12.00 -10.12 0.26
CA ASP A 85 12.82 -10.26 1.46
C ASP A 85 11.95 -10.38 2.71
N HIS A 86 10.85 -9.60 2.77
CA HIS A 86 9.92 -9.60 3.89
C HIS A 86 8.48 -9.55 3.37
N LEU A 87 7.67 -10.58 3.65
CA LEU A 87 6.22 -10.55 3.50
C LEU A 87 5.59 -10.30 4.86
N ILE A 88 4.81 -9.25 5.00
CA ILE A 88 3.95 -8.99 6.16
C ILE A 88 2.53 -9.39 5.77
N VAL A 89 1.90 -10.31 6.49
CA VAL A 89 0.47 -10.62 6.37
C VAL A 89 -0.22 -9.98 7.55
N THR A 90 -1.01 -8.94 7.27
CA THR A 90 -1.59 -8.10 8.33
C THR A 90 -2.60 -8.85 9.18
N HIS A 91 -3.43 -9.68 8.55
CA HIS A 91 -4.42 -10.53 9.21
C HIS A 91 -4.90 -11.64 8.26
N PHE A 92 -5.75 -12.54 8.74
CA PHE A 92 -6.10 -13.76 8.00
C PHE A 92 -7.47 -13.69 7.31
N HIS A 93 -7.81 -12.55 6.69
CA HIS A 93 -8.85 -12.50 5.67
C HIS A 93 -8.28 -12.83 4.30
N ILE A 94 -9.11 -13.49 3.47
CA ILE A 94 -8.65 -14.12 2.22
C ILE A 94 -8.09 -13.12 1.20
N ASP A 95 -8.52 -11.89 1.22
CA ASP A 95 -8.07 -10.80 0.36
C ASP A 95 -6.78 -10.12 0.85
N HIS A 96 -6.17 -10.67 1.91
CA HIS A 96 -4.86 -10.26 2.46
C HIS A 96 -3.82 -11.37 2.34
N PHE A 97 -4.11 -12.57 2.86
CA PHE A 97 -3.16 -13.68 2.80
C PHE A 97 -3.32 -14.58 1.56
N GLY A 98 -4.44 -14.46 0.82
CA GLY A 98 -4.90 -15.48 -0.12
C GLY A 98 -3.95 -15.74 -1.28
N GLY A 99 -3.28 -14.71 -1.79
CA GLY A 99 -2.33 -14.81 -2.91
C GLY A 99 -0.94 -15.32 -2.52
N ALA A 100 -0.60 -15.39 -1.22
CA ALA A 100 0.76 -15.64 -0.77
C ALA A 100 1.33 -16.99 -1.25
N ALA A 101 0.53 -18.05 -1.18
CA ALA A 101 0.96 -19.38 -1.61
C ALA A 101 1.26 -19.45 -3.12
N GLU A 102 0.42 -18.80 -3.95
CA GLU A 102 0.64 -18.74 -5.39
C GLU A 102 1.83 -17.84 -5.75
N LEU A 103 2.01 -16.73 -5.01
CA LEU A 103 3.17 -15.86 -5.20
C LEU A 103 4.47 -16.59 -4.84
N SER A 104 4.49 -17.39 -3.76
CA SER A 104 5.68 -18.17 -3.36
C SER A 104 6.11 -19.23 -4.39
N GLN A 105 5.22 -19.62 -5.31
CA GLN A 105 5.55 -20.48 -6.44
C GLN A 105 6.17 -19.71 -7.60
N LYS A 106 6.02 -18.39 -7.64
CA LYS A 106 6.52 -17.52 -8.72
C LYS A 106 7.84 -16.86 -8.37
N MET A 107 8.08 -16.58 -7.09
CA MET A 107 9.29 -15.94 -6.59
C MET A 107 9.56 -16.32 -5.14
N LEU A 108 10.85 -16.31 -4.75
CA LEU A 108 11.25 -16.62 -3.37
C LEU A 108 10.69 -15.58 -2.39
N ILE A 109 10.13 -16.06 -1.27
CA ILE A 109 9.78 -15.27 -0.11
C ILE A 109 10.71 -15.70 1.03
N LYS A 110 11.58 -14.80 1.51
CA LYS A 110 12.60 -15.14 2.52
C LYS A 110 12.03 -15.15 3.93
N ASN A 111 11.34 -14.09 4.30
CA ASN A 111 10.79 -13.95 5.65
C ASN A 111 9.30 -13.66 5.58
N VAL A 112 8.52 -14.35 6.38
CA VAL A 112 7.09 -14.08 6.56
C VAL A 112 6.87 -13.59 7.99
N TRP A 113 6.17 -12.48 8.12
CA TRP A 113 5.81 -11.84 9.38
C TRP A 113 4.29 -11.83 9.50
N ASP A 114 3.73 -12.55 10.44
CA ASP A 114 2.29 -12.63 10.64
C ASP A 114 1.93 -12.69 12.14
N ASN A 115 0.65 -12.80 12.46
CA ASN A 115 0.13 -12.90 13.84
C ASN A 115 0.23 -14.33 14.43
N GLY A 116 0.89 -15.27 13.72
CA GLY A 116 0.81 -16.70 13.99
C GLY A 116 -0.42 -17.32 13.32
N ILE A 117 -0.22 -18.40 12.57
CA ILE A 117 -1.29 -19.04 11.77
C ILE A 117 -2.39 -19.59 12.67
N PRO A 118 -3.65 -19.12 12.56
CA PRO A 118 -4.73 -19.54 13.45
C PRO A 118 -5.10 -21.02 13.27
N GLU A 119 -5.36 -21.74 14.38
CA GLU A 119 -5.85 -23.12 14.37
C GLU A 119 -7.35 -23.24 14.09
N ARG A 120 -8.08 -22.13 14.10
CA ARG A 120 -9.52 -22.01 13.84
C ARG A 120 -9.82 -20.69 13.18
N ASP A 121 -11.03 -20.52 12.67
CA ASP A 121 -11.47 -19.26 12.09
C ASP A 121 -11.30 -18.11 13.09
N PRO A 122 -10.47 -17.10 12.78
CA PRO A 122 -10.20 -15.99 13.69
C PRO A 122 -11.41 -15.06 13.90
N ASP A 123 -12.41 -15.10 13.00
CA ASP A 123 -13.70 -14.43 13.19
C ASP A 123 -14.65 -15.19 14.12
N GLY A 124 -14.25 -16.37 14.61
CA GLY A 124 -15.08 -17.20 15.49
C GLY A 124 -16.23 -17.92 14.80
N LYS A 125 -16.24 -17.99 13.47
CA LYS A 125 -17.31 -18.64 12.69
C LYS A 125 -17.14 -20.16 12.71
N ALA A 126 -18.02 -20.87 13.44
CA ALA A 126 -17.93 -22.30 13.67
C ALA A 126 -17.97 -23.16 12.38
N ASN A 127 -18.73 -22.75 11.37
CA ASN A 127 -18.95 -23.51 10.13
C ASN A 127 -18.32 -22.81 8.91
N SER A 128 -17.22 -22.09 9.10
CA SER A 128 -16.53 -21.45 7.98
C SER A 128 -15.63 -22.45 7.25
N ASN A 129 -15.27 -22.10 6.02
CA ASN A 129 -14.26 -22.83 5.24
C ASN A 129 -12.83 -22.30 5.47
N PHE A 130 -12.59 -21.58 6.56
CA PHE A 130 -11.30 -20.94 6.86
C PHE A 130 -10.14 -21.94 6.83
N LEU A 131 -10.27 -23.08 7.50
CA LEU A 131 -9.22 -24.09 7.56
C LEU A 131 -8.85 -24.66 6.17
N LEU A 132 -9.81 -24.71 5.26
CA LEU A 132 -9.55 -25.09 3.87
C LEU A 132 -8.79 -23.97 3.13
N ARG A 133 -9.19 -22.72 3.31
CA ARG A 133 -8.59 -21.55 2.67
C ARG A 133 -7.17 -21.26 3.15
N ILE A 134 -6.88 -21.46 4.45
CA ILE A 134 -5.55 -21.19 5.02
C ILE A 134 -4.54 -22.31 4.73
N LYS A 135 -4.99 -23.50 4.31
CA LYS A 135 -4.12 -24.65 4.05
C LYS A 135 -2.98 -24.35 3.06
N PRO A 136 -3.20 -23.68 1.90
CA PRO A 136 -2.12 -23.33 0.99
C PRO A 136 -1.07 -22.40 1.64
N TYR A 137 -1.52 -21.39 2.37
CA TYR A 137 -0.63 -20.46 3.11
C TYR A 137 0.21 -21.19 4.17
N ARG A 138 -0.41 -22.10 4.92
CA ARG A 138 0.26 -22.92 5.94
C ARG A 138 1.34 -23.83 5.33
N GLY A 139 1.07 -24.35 4.14
CA GLY A 139 1.96 -25.28 3.42
C GLY A 139 2.92 -24.63 2.42
N MET A 140 2.90 -23.31 2.23
CA MET A 140 3.79 -22.66 1.28
C MET A 140 5.26 -22.73 1.69
N THR A 141 6.15 -22.92 0.73
CA THR A 141 7.60 -22.91 0.95
C THR A 141 8.09 -21.47 1.04
N VAL A 142 8.71 -21.14 2.18
CA VAL A 142 9.33 -19.84 2.46
C VAL A 142 10.61 -20.06 3.26
N GLY A 143 11.46 -19.04 3.40
CA GLY A 143 12.66 -19.13 4.22
C GLY A 143 12.30 -19.26 5.71
N GLU A 144 11.97 -18.16 6.35
CA GLU A 144 11.64 -18.13 7.79
C GLU A 144 10.25 -17.55 8.06
N ARG A 145 9.64 -17.96 9.18
CA ARG A 145 8.38 -17.39 9.67
C ARG A 145 8.55 -16.80 11.06
N HIS A 146 8.00 -15.62 11.23
CA HIS A 146 8.11 -14.82 12.45
C HIS A 146 6.73 -14.37 12.90
N VAL A 147 6.43 -14.55 14.20
CA VAL A 147 5.26 -13.93 14.82
C VAL A 147 5.63 -12.51 15.23
N ILE A 148 5.00 -11.53 14.61
CA ILE A 148 5.31 -10.11 14.86
C ILE A 148 4.60 -9.61 16.13
N GLN A 149 5.25 -8.73 16.89
CA GLN A 149 4.69 -8.12 18.08
C GLN A 149 4.85 -6.59 18.01
N PRO A 150 3.98 -5.81 18.68
CA PRO A 150 4.21 -4.38 18.79
C PRO A 150 5.61 -4.05 19.34
N GLY A 151 6.32 -3.18 18.65
CA GLY A 151 7.72 -2.83 18.94
C GLY A 151 8.74 -3.58 18.09
N THR A 152 8.36 -4.66 17.39
CA THR A 152 9.26 -5.33 16.43
C THR A 152 9.66 -4.37 15.31
N GLU A 153 10.95 -4.28 15.02
CA GLU A 153 11.50 -3.60 13.85
C GLU A 153 12.02 -4.67 12.88
N LEU A 154 11.73 -4.52 11.57
CA LEU A 154 12.29 -5.40 10.57
C LEU A 154 13.81 -5.20 10.48
N PRO A 155 14.60 -6.26 10.33
CA PRO A 155 16.06 -6.20 10.25
C PRO A 155 16.50 -5.76 8.84
N LEU A 156 16.37 -4.48 8.52
CA LEU A 156 16.66 -3.92 7.21
C LEU A 156 18.09 -3.43 7.08
N LYS A 157 18.67 -3.63 5.90
CA LYS A 157 19.95 -3.06 5.52
C LYS A 157 19.82 -1.54 5.41
N GLN A 158 20.83 -0.86 5.94
CA GLN A 158 20.97 0.58 5.79
C GLN A 158 21.85 0.90 4.59
N THR A 159 21.64 2.04 3.96
CA THR A 159 22.39 2.48 2.78
C THR A 159 23.14 3.78 3.10
N ASP A 160 24.43 3.83 2.80
CA ASP A 160 25.22 5.04 2.96
C ASP A 160 24.69 6.21 2.12
N GLY A 161 24.64 7.37 2.74
CA GLY A 161 24.15 8.60 2.11
C GLY A 161 22.63 8.70 2.08
N THR A 162 21.91 7.80 2.78
CA THR A 162 20.46 7.91 3.00
C THR A 162 20.16 8.20 4.48
N ALA A 163 18.98 8.75 4.75
CA ALA A 163 18.47 8.83 6.11
C ALA A 163 18.19 7.40 6.64
N LYS A 164 18.14 7.26 7.97
CA LYS A 164 17.88 5.96 8.59
C LYS A 164 16.49 5.45 8.22
N LEU A 165 16.42 4.23 7.66
CA LEU A 165 15.19 3.52 7.38
C LEU A 165 14.79 2.64 8.55
N ARG A 166 13.52 2.66 8.92
CA ARG A 166 12.91 1.76 9.91
C ARG A 166 11.53 1.34 9.44
N VAL A 167 11.21 0.07 9.64
CA VAL A 167 9.83 -0.45 9.53
C VAL A 167 9.50 -1.10 10.86
N ARG A 168 8.54 -0.53 11.55
CA ARG A 168 8.21 -0.90 12.94
C ARG A 168 6.74 -1.26 13.08
N CYS A 169 6.45 -2.42 13.66
CA CYS A 169 5.10 -2.80 14.08
C CYS A 169 4.67 -1.93 15.27
N VAL A 170 3.52 -1.29 15.17
CA VAL A 170 2.96 -0.45 16.25
C VAL A 170 1.69 -1.04 16.88
N ALA A 171 1.02 -1.94 16.17
CA ALA A 171 -0.10 -2.71 16.67
C ALA A 171 -0.13 -4.12 16.06
N ALA A 172 -0.53 -5.10 16.82
CA ALA A 172 -0.83 -6.48 16.40
C ALA A 172 -1.69 -7.15 17.47
N MET A 173 -2.69 -7.94 17.07
CA MET A 173 -3.54 -8.69 18.00
C MET A 173 -4.14 -7.83 19.12
N LYS A 174 -4.64 -6.63 18.77
CA LYS A 174 -5.20 -5.61 19.70
C LYS A 174 -4.22 -5.16 20.81
N LYS A 175 -2.93 -5.46 20.66
CA LYS A 175 -1.84 -4.94 21.51
C LYS A 175 -1.16 -3.79 20.79
N PHE A 176 -0.57 -2.87 21.57
CA PHE A 176 0.01 -1.63 21.05
C PHE A 176 1.39 -1.40 21.63
N VAL A 177 2.22 -0.66 20.90
CA VAL A 177 3.48 -0.16 21.45
C VAL A 177 3.23 0.72 22.68
N THR A 178 4.14 0.64 23.63
CA THR A 178 4.17 1.57 24.77
C THR A 178 4.62 2.96 24.32
N VAL A 179 4.22 3.97 25.05
CA VAL A 179 4.71 5.35 24.89
C VAL A 179 5.57 5.73 26.08
N PRO A 180 6.53 6.65 25.92
CA PRO A 180 7.26 7.22 27.05
C PRO A 180 6.31 7.84 28.08
N GLU A 181 6.65 7.77 29.35
CA GLU A 181 5.83 8.30 30.46
C GLU A 181 5.49 9.79 30.30
N ALA A 182 6.44 10.56 29.76
CA ALA A 182 6.28 12.00 29.51
C ALA A 182 5.45 12.32 28.25
N THR A 183 4.86 11.32 27.57
CA THR A 183 4.05 11.57 26.37
C THR A 183 2.81 12.42 26.73
N PRO A 184 2.59 13.56 26.07
CA PRO A 184 1.43 14.38 26.37
C PRO A 184 0.13 13.69 25.98
N ARG A 185 -0.93 13.94 26.77
CA ARG A 185 -2.29 13.46 26.42
C ARG A 185 -2.71 14.03 25.07
N ASN A 186 -3.24 13.19 24.22
CA ASN A 186 -3.80 13.63 22.96
C ASN A 186 -5.03 14.53 23.19
N PRO A 187 -5.01 15.79 22.71
CA PRO A 187 -6.12 16.73 22.93
C PRO A 187 -7.43 16.31 22.27
N LEU A 188 -7.40 15.35 21.35
CA LEU A 188 -8.59 14.83 20.68
C LEU A 188 -9.22 13.63 21.41
N THR A 189 -8.62 13.14 22.50
CA THR A 189 -9.08 11.95 23.24
C THR A 189 -10.57 11.97 23.55
N ASP A 190 -11.09 13.10 24.03
CA ASP A 190 -12.48 13.21 24.49
C ASP A 190 -13.49 13.36 23.33
N LYS A 191 -12.99 13.42 22.08
CA LYS A 191 -13.82 13.47 20.87
C LYS A 191 -14.09 12.10 20.26
N VAL A 192 -13.51 11.04 20.81
CA VAL A 192 -13.69 9.67 20.30
C VAL A 192 -15.15 9.26 20.45
N LYS A 193 -15.72 8.80 19.36
CA LYS A 193 -17.01 8.10 19.36
C LYS A 193 -16.72 6.60 19.31
N TRP A 194 -16.89 5.94 20.45
CA TRP A 194 -16.75 4.50 20.55
C TRP A 194 -17.95 3.81 19.90
N VAL A 195 -17.69 2.75 19.17
CA VAL A 195 -18.70 1.90 18.53
C VAL A 195 -18.69 0.51 19.16
N ALA A 196 -19.55 -0.39 18.70
CA ALA A 196 -19.49 -1.80 19.10
C ALA A 196 -18.11 -2.38 18.81
N GLU A 197 -17.62 -3.24 19.73
CA GLU A 197 -16.32 -3.90 19.54
C GLU A 197 -16.36 -4.82 18.33
N ASP A 198 -15.35 -4.68 17.49
CA ASP A 198 -15.11 -5.62 16.41
C ASP A 198 -14.42 -6.89 16.96
N THR A 199 -15.02 -8.03 16.71
CA THR A 199 -14.52 -9.33 17.12
C THR A 199 -13.88 -10.09 15.95
N THR A 200 -13.90 -9.54 14.75
CA THR A 200 -13.27 -10.14 13.56
C THR A 200 -11.75 -9.97 13.59
N ASP A 201 -11.09 -10.66 12.69
CA ASP A 201 -9.63 -10.61 12.56
C ASP A 201 -9.13 -9.24 12.06
N ASN A 202 -9.98 -8.42 11.47
CA ASN A 202 -9.65 -7.03 11.10
C ASN A 202 -9.07 -6.26 12.29
N ALA A 203 -9.71 -6.36 13.47
CA ALA A 203 -9.23 -5.68 14.67
C ALA A 203 -7.88 -6.20 15.19
N ASN A 204 -7.42 -7.35 14.72
CA ASN A 204 -6.13 -7.97 15.04
C ASN A 204 -5.03 -7.57 14.07
N SER A 205 -5.33 -6.81 13.01
CA SER A 205 -4.37 -6.45 11.97
C SER A 205 -3.04 -5.95 12.53
N ILE A 206 -1.96 -6.38 11.89
CA ILE A 206 -0.64 -5.80 12.09
C ILE A 206 -0.65 -4.41 11.45
N ALA A 207 -0.25 -3.42 12.21
CA ALA A 207 -0.07 -2.07 11.71
C ALA A 207 1.39 -1.65 11.80
N VAL A 208 1.92 -1.08 10.72
CA VAL A 208 3.31 -0.68 10.63
C VAL A 208 3.47 0.81 10.32
N ILE A 209 4.57 1.36 10.82
CA ILE A 209 5.11 2.65 10.38
C ILE A 209 6.39 2.40 9.62
N VAL A 210 6.48 2.95 8.42
CA VAL A 210 7.69 3.04 7.62
C VAL A 210 8.26 4.45 7.78
N GLU A 211 9.52 4.55 8.20
CA GLU A 211 10.19 5.82 8.47
C GLU A 211 11.49 5.90 7.67
N LEU A 212 11.71 7.00 6.93
CA LEU A 212 13.00 7.35 6.34
C LEU A 212 13.38 8.77 6.78
N GLY A 213 14.25 8.88 7.78
CA GLY A 213 14.50 10.14 8.46
C GLY A 213 13.23 10.72 9.08
N ASP A 214 12.80 11.90 8.61
CA ASP A 214 11.57 12.54 9.08
C ASP A 214 10.31 12.04 8.35
N PHE A 215 10.45 11.44 7.15
CA PHE A 215 9.32 10.91 6.40
C PHE A 215 8.66 9.73 7.11
N ARG A 216 7.32 9.69 7.08
CA ARG A 216 6.53 8.63 7.73
C ARG A 216 5.34 8.21 6.89
N PHE A 217 5.24 6.90 6.67
CA PHE A 217 4.13 6.25 5.98
C PHE A 217 3.44 5.25 6.94
N TRP A 218 2.12 5.32 7.00
CA TRP A 218 1.27 4.42 7.77
C TRP A 218 0.61 3.37 6.89
N ASP A 219 0.72 2.11 7.30
CA ASP A 219 -0.10 1.00 6.83
C ASP A 219 -0.67 0.25 8.02
N GLY A 220 -1.97 0.21 8.15
CA GLY A 220 -2.69 -0.40 9.28
C GLY A 220 -3.52 -1.62 8.91
N GLY A 221 -3.35 -2.17 7.69
CA GLY A 221 -4.19 -3.25 7.21
C GLY A 221 -5.69 -2.87 7.32
N ASP A 222 -6.47 -3.75 7.92
CA ASP A 222 -7.91 -3.55 8.07
C ASP A 222 -8.32 -3.17 9.52
N LEU A 223 -7.42 -2.49 10.28
CA LEU A 223 -7.74 -2.03 11.63
C LEU A 223 -9.09 -1.32 11.66
N THR A 224 -9.86 -1.58 12.71
CA THR A 224 -11.21 -1.05 12.87
C THR A 224 -11.30 0.07 13.89
N GLN A 225 -12.40 0.82 13.86
CA GLN A 225 -12.57 2.13 14.51
C GLN A 225 -12.10 2.19 15.97
N ASN A 226 -12.47 1.20 16.80
CA ASN A 226 -12.08 1.21 18.21
C ASN A 226 -10.59 0.92 18.41
N THR A 227 -10.01 0.02 17.61
CA THR A 227 -8.58 -0.30 17.65
C THR A 227 -7.75 0.90 17.20
N GLU A 228 -8.17 1.59 16.13
CA GLU A 228 -7.58 2.85 15.67
C GLU A 228 -7.63 3.93 16.75
N ALA A 229 -8.79 4.11 17.41
CA ALA A 229 -8.95 5.09 18.48
C ALA A 229 -8.02 4.81 19.66
N ARG A 230 -7.83 3.55 20.05
CA ARG A 230 -6.90 3.13 21.12
C ARG A 230 -5.44 3.42 20.79
N LEU A 231 -5.06 3.44 19.53
CA LEU A 231 -3.69 3.80 19.11
C LEU A 231 -3.35 5.26 19.39
N VAL A 232 -4.35 6.13 19.46
CA VAL A 232 -4.14 7.58 19.65
C VAL A 232 -4.71 8.12 20.94
N THR A 233 -5.36 7.29 21.76
CA THR A 233 -5.95 7.69 23.03
C THR A 233 -5.52 6.80 24.17
N PRO A 234 -5.31 7.33 25.39
CA PRO A 234 -5.21 8.75 25.70
C PRO A 234 -3.95 9.42 25.16
N TYR A 235 -3.00 8.65 24.62
CA TYR A 235 -1.74 9.11 24.07
C TYR A 235 -1.58 8.67 22.62
N ASN A 236 -1.06 9.57 21.78
CA ASN A 236 -0.80 9.24 20.38
C ASN A 236 0.47 8.39 20.27
N ARG A 237 0.30 7.06 20.10
CA ARG A 237 1.39 6.07 19.95
C ARG A 237 2.02 6.09 18.57
N VAL A 238 1.30 6.63 17.60
CA VAL A 238 1.72 6.66 16.20
C VAL A 238 2.49 7.93 15.87
N GLY A 239 2.04 9.08 16.37
CA GLY A 239 2.51 10.40 15.96
C GLY A 239 1.91 10.83 14.63
N THR A 240 2.43 11.93 14.04
CA THR A 240 1.99 12.41 12.73
C THR A 240 2.62 11.60 11.61
N VAL A 241 1.94 11.52 10.45
CA VAL A 241 2.44 10.84 9.25
C VAL A 241 2.35 11.74 8.02
N ASP A 242 3.16 11.50 7.01
CA ASP A 242 3.11 12.19 5.73
C ASP A 242 2.08 11.54 4.81
N VAL A 243 2.11 10.20 4.75
CA VAL A 243 1.20 9.41 3.92
C VAL A 243 0.44 8.41 4.78
N TYR A 244 -0.86 8.36 4.59
CA TYR A 244 -1.79 7.46 5.26
C TYR A 244 -2.39 6.50 4.23
N GLN A 245 -2.04 5.21 4.29
CA GLN A 245 -2.84 4.20 3.63
C GLN A 245 -4.14 4.06 4.38
N VAL A 246 -5.24 4.29 3.67
CA VAL A 246 -6.58 4.26 4.25
C VAL A 246 -6.90 2.85 4.68
N ASN A 247 -7.14 2.65 5.96
CA ASN A 247 -7.38 1.34 6.53
C ASN A 247 -8.62 0.68 5.91
N HIS A 248 -8.59 -0.65 5.79
CA HIS A 248 -9.74 -1.47 5.40
C HIS A 248 -10.37 -1.01 4.08
N HIS A 249 -9.50 -0.68 3.11
CA HIS A 249 -9.89 -0.23 1.76
C HIS A 249 -10.85 0.97 1.74
N GLY A 250 -11.02 1.64 2.88
CA GLY A 250 -11.99 2.74 3.07
C GLY A 250 -13.41 2.27 3.39
N LEU A 251 -13.60 1.11 4.01
CA LEU A 251 -14.89 0.69 4.54
C LEU A 251 -15.24 1.42 5.84
N ASP A 252 -16.53 1.65 6.10
CA ASP A 252 -17.03 2.47 7.22
C ASP A 252 -16.85 1.85 8.61
N PHE A 253 -16.42 0.58 8.68
CA PHE A 253 -16.02 -0.08 9.93
C PHE A 253 -14.68 0.40 10.48
N SER A 254 -13.95 1.21 9.71
CA SER A 254 -12.60 1.70 9.96
C SER A 254 -12.54 3.21 9.74
N ASN A 255 -11.33 3.78 9.83
CA ASN A 255 -11.07 5.19 9.56
C ASN A 255 -11.71 6.14 10.58
N ASN A 256 -11.48 5.84 11.87
CA ASN A 256 -11.93 6.71 12.97
C ASN A 256 -11.41 8.15 12.78
N ALA A 257 -12.31 9.13 12.78
CA ALA A 257 -11.94 10.51 12.49
C ALA A 257 -10.92 11.08 13.49
N VAL A 258 -10.98 10.70 14.78
CA VAL A 258 -10.00 11.12 15.79
C VAL A 258 -8.65 10.50 15.51
N PHE A 259 -8.60 9.24 15.06
CA PHE A 259 -7.36 8.58 14.65
C PHE A 259 -6.71 9.34 13.51
N ILE A 260 -7.41 9.54 12.40
CA ILE A 260 -6.85 10.21 11.21
C ILE A 260 -6.44 11.65 11.53
N GLN A 261 -7.25 12.39 12.28
CA GLN A 261 -6.92 13.75 12.72
C GLN A 261 -5.67 13.78 13.62
N SER A 262 -5.47 12.77 14.46
CA SER A 262 -4.27 12.64 15.31
C SER A 262 -3.01 12.31 14.52
N LEU A 263 -3.14 11.54 13.43
CA LEU A 263 -2.06 11.28 12.48
C LEU A 263 -1.82 12.47 11.55
N ALA A 264 -2.83 13.27 11.33
CA ALA A 264 -2.80 14.48 10.51
C ALA A 264 -2.06 14.30 9.16
N PRO A 265 -2.40 13.33 8.32
CA PRO A 265 -1.65 13.03 7.10
C PRO A 265 -1.63 14.18 6.10
N THR A 266 -0.55 14.30 5.33
CA THR A 266 -0.49 15.22 4.19
C THR A 266 -1.25 14.67 2.98
N VAL A 267 -1.12 13.35 2.75
CA VAL A 267 -1.76 12.63 1.64
C VAL A 267 -2.37 11.33 2.16
N SER A 268 -3.46 10.90 1.57
CA SER A 268 -4.00 9.55 1.75
C SER A 268 -3.99 8.77 0.44
N VAL A 269 -3.80 7.47 0.54
CA VAL A 269 -3.92 6.52 -0.57
C VAL A 269 -4.89 5.42 -0.15
N MET A 270 -5.89 5.16 -0.98
CA MET A 270 -6.93 4.16 -0.71
C MET A 270 -6.78 2.99 -1.68
N ASN A 271 -6.52 1.82 -1.15
CA ASN A 271 -6.41 0.56 -1.89
C ASN A 271 -7.77 -0.12 -2.09
N ASN A 272 -8.74 0.67 -2.56
CA ASN A 272 -10.10 0.24 -2.83
C ASN A 272 -10.22 -0.57 -4.14
N GLY A 273 -11.31 -1.33 -4.26
CA GLY A 273 -11.72 -1.96 -5.51
C GLY A 273 -12.83 -1.20 -6.22
N VAL A 274 -13.31 -1.75 -7.34
CA VAL A 274 -14.37 -1.18 -8.17
C VAL A 274 -15.67 -0.96 -7.39
N THR A 275 -15.99 -1.86 -6.47
CA THR A 275 -17.21 -1.79 -5.64
C THR A 275 -16.92 -1.94 -4.14
N LYS A 276 -15.69 -2.19 -3.74
CA LYS A 276 -15.26 -2.32 -2.35
C LYS A 276 -14.53 -1.06 -1.90
N GLY A 277 -14.78 -0.61 -0.69
CA GLY A 277 -14.17 0.59 -0.11
C GLY A 277 -14.96 1.87 -0.43
N CYS A 278 -14.32 3.02 -0.26
CA CYS A 278 -14.91 4.36 -0.45
C CYS A 278 -16.22 4.57 0.32
N GLY A 279 -16.34 4.02 1.52
CA GLY A 279 -17.49 4.25 2.40
C GLY A 279 -17.68 5.73 2.71
N ALA A 280 -18.92 6.16 2.87
CA ALA A 280 -19.24 7.58 3.06
C ALA A 280 -18.62 8.15 4.35
N ALA A 281 -18.69 7.40 5.46
CA ALA A 281 -18.10 7.82 6.72
C ALA A 281 -16.58 7.85 6.69
N SER A 282 -15.94 6.82 6.08
CA SER A 282 -14.49 6.77 5.88
C SER A 282 -14.00 7.91 5.01
N PHE A 283 -14.67 8.19 3.91
CA PHE A 283 -14.32 9.28 3.01
C PHE A 283 -14.42 10.65 3.70
N ALA A 284 -15.51 10.86 4.46
CA ALA A 284 -15.70 12.07 5.27
C ALA A 284 -14.63 12.21 6.37
N ALA A 285 -14.26 11.11 7.03
CA ALA A 285 -13.23 11.10 8.06
C ALA A 285 -11.87 11.51 7.50
N VAL A 286 -11.46 10.97 6.33
CA VAL A 286 -10.21 11.35 5.65
C VAL A 286 -10.24 12.83 5.26
N LYS A 287 -11.34 13.32 4.68
CA LYS A 287 -11.52 14.74 4.35
C LYS A 287 -11.41 15.65 5.58
N SER A 288 -11.92 15.20 6.75
CA SER A 288 -11.88 15.97 8.00
C SER A 288 -10.46 16.27 8.49
N ALA A 289 -9.48 15.43 8.13
CA ALA A 289 -8.07 15.63 8.42
C ALA A 289 -7.38 16.65 7.49
N ARG A 290 -8.13 17.23 6.54
CA ARG A 290 -7.65 18.26 5.59
C ARG A 290 -6.42 17.84 4.81
N VAL A 291 -6.41 16.58 4.32
CA VAL A 291 -5.36 16.09 3.44
C VAL A 291 -5.26 16.94 2.16
N LYS A 292 -4.05 17.11 1.64
CA LYS A 292 -3.81 17.88 0.41
C LYS A 292 -4.23 17.12 -0.85
N ALA A 293 -4.22 15.79 -0.79
CA ALA A 293 -4.66 14.92 -1.88
C ALA A 293 -5.15 13.57 -1.31
N MET A 294 -6.15 13.00 -1.98
CA MET A 294 -6.66 11.65 -1.73
C MET A 294 -6.51 10.86 -3.02
N TYR A 295 -5.66 9.85 -3.00
CA TYR A 295 -5.47 8.92 -4.12
C TYR A 295 -6.34 7.69 -3.93
N GLN A 296 -6.82 7.09 -5.04
CA GLN A 296 -7.59 5.85 -5.06
C GLN A 296 -7.03 4.91 -6.13
N LEU A 297 -6.97 3.61 -5.85
CA LEU A 297 -6.64 2.61 -6.86
C LEU A 297 -7.76 2.47 -7.91
N HIS A 298 -9.01 2.45 -7.47
CA HIS A 298 -10.16 2.39 -8.37
C HIS A 298 -11.13 3.55 -8.16
N LYS A 299 -11.80 3.93 -9.24
CA LYS A 299 -13.07 4.63 -9.13
C LYS A 299 -14.10 3.68 -8.56
N ASN A 300 -14.75 4.08 -7.47
CA ASN A 300 -15.88 3.34 -6.95
C ASN A 300 -17.07 3.52 -7.90
N LEU A 301 -17.60 2.43 -8.40
CA LEU A 301 -18.71 2.38 -9.35
C LEU A 301 -20.03 1.91 -8.70
N ARG A 302 -20.13 2.02 -7.36
CA ARG A 302 -21.43 1.88 -6.67
C ARG A 302 -22.27 3.13 -6.92
N ASP A 303 -23.54 3.07 -6.53
CA ASP A 303 -24.48 4.18 -6.68
C ASP A 303 -24.06 5.43 -5.87
N ASP A 304 -23.24 5.26 -4.82
CA ASP A 304 -22.71 6.35 -3.99
C ASP A 304 -21.40 6.94 -4.57
N ILE A 305 -21.38 7.25 -5.86
CA ILE A 305 -20.19 7.76 -6.58
C ILE A 305 -19.64 9.08 -6.06
N GLU A 306 -20.41 9.81 -5.24
CA GLU A 306 -19.96 11.05 -4.58
C GLU A 306 -18.76 10.83 -3.66
N ASN A 307 -18.53 9.60 -3.21
CA ASN A 307 -17.39 9.22 -2.38
C ASN A 307 -16.13 8.89 -3.16
N ASN A 308 -16.02 9.34 -4.39
CA ASN A 308 -14.77 9.32 -5.15
C ASN A 308 -14.02 10.64 -5.03
N THR A 309 -12.69 10.56 -5.08
CA THR A 309 -11.85 11.72 -5.38
C THR A 309 -11.98 12.12 -6.86
N THR A 310 -11.33 13.19 -7.29
CA THR A 310 -11.33 13.57 -8.70
C THR A 310 -10.55 12.55 -9.55
N ASN A 311 -10.96 12.36 -10.79
CA ASN A 311 -10.38 11.36 -11.69
C ASN A 311 -8.86 11.48 -11.86
N GLU A 312 -8.29 12.67 -11.65
CA GLU A 312 -6.84 12.91 -11.67
C GLU A 312 -6.07 12.04 -10.67
N PHE A 313 -6.66 11.77 -9.50
CA PHE A 313 -6.06 11.01 -8.40
C PHE A 313 -6.50 9.54 -8.34
N ILE A 314 -7.21 9.05 -9.35
CA ILE A 314 -7.68 7.67 -9.42
C ILE A 314 -6.87 6.93 -10.48
N ALA A 315 -6.26 5.80 -10.11
CA ALA A 315 -5.45 5.02 -11.05
C ALA A 315 -6.30 4.35 -12.12
N ASN A 316 -7.36 3.65 -11.74
CA ASN A 316 -8.23 2.87 -12.63
C ASN A 316 -9.64 3.44 -12.62
N LEU A 317 -10.15 3.87 -13.77
CA LEU A 317 -11.43 4.58 -13.89
C LEU A 317 -12.59 3.69 -14.28
N THR A 318 -12.33 2.50 -14.83
CA THR A 318 -13.31 1.56 -15.37
C THR A 318 -13.20 0.21 -14.68
N ARG A 319 -14.24 -0.62 -14.78
CA ARG A 319 -14.25 -1.98 -14.22
C ARG A 319 -13.21 -2.86 -14.89
N ASP A 320 -13.19 -2.87 -16.20
CA ASP A 320 -12.19 -3.57 -17.00
C ASP A 320 -10.98 -2.64 -17.15
N CYS A 321 -9.96 -2.85 -16.34
CA CYS A 321 -8.80 -1.99 -16.26
C CYS A 321 -7.48 -2.74 -16.44
N ASP A 322 -6.43 -2.01 -16.81
CA ASP A 322 -5.08 -2.52 -17.03
C ASP A 322 -4.27 -2.67 -15.72
N ALA A 323 -4.92 -2.56 -14.57
CA ALA A 323 -4.32 -2.67 -13.24
C ALA A 323 -3.21 -1.65 -12.97
N HIS A 324 -3.44 -0.40 -13.38
CA HIS A 324 -2.52 0.70 -13.08
C HIS A 324 -2.29 0.85 -11.59
N HIS A 325 -1.03 0.99 -11.21
CA HIS A 325 -0.60 1.15 -9.83
C HIS A 325 -0.41 2.64 -9.45
N ILE A 326 -0.38 2.90 -8.16
CA ILE A 326 0.08 4.18 -7.61
C ILE A 326 1.50 3.96 -7.11
N HIS A 327 2.41 4.87 -7.43
CA HIS A 327 3.81 4.81 -7.02
C HIS A 327 4.18 6.03 -6.18
N MET A 328 4.88 5.81 -5.09
CA MET A 328 5.51 6.85 -4.29
C MET A 328 7.01 6.63 -4.24
N SER A 329 7.78 7.69 -4.47
CA SER A 329 9.23 7.70 -4.32
C SER A 329 9.63 8.76 -3.30
N VAL A 330 10.34 8.34 -2.24
CA VAL A 330 10.83 9.21 -1.17
C VAL A 330 12.30 9.47 -1.40
N ALA A 331 12.70 10.75 -1.36
CA ALA A 331 14.08 11.16 -1.53
C ALA A 331 15.00 10.53 -0.45
N PRO A 332 16.29 10.26 -0.76
CA PRO A 332 17.20 9.58 0.15
C PRO A 332 17.37 10.23 1.53
N ASP A 333 17.17 11.53 1.61
CA ASP A 333 17.24 12.30 2.86
C ASP A 333 15.92 12.37 3.64
N GLY A 334 14.85 11.74 3.10
CA GLY A 334 13.52 11.73 3.69
C GLY A 334 12.79 13.08 3.73
N LYS A 335 13.26 14.12 3.02
CA LYS A 335 12.69 15.47 3.14
C LYS A 335 11.58 15.79 2.14
N GLN A 336 11.46 15.00 1.09
CA GLN A 336 10.39 15.11 0.10
C GLN A 336 10.02 13.75 -0.48
N TYR A 337 8.81 13.66 -0.99
CA TYR A 337 8.31 12.48 -1.69
C TYR A 337 7.41 12.86 -2.83
N THR A 338 7.41 12.05 -3.86
CA THR A 338 6.58 12.23 -5.06
C THR A 338 5.61 11.07 -5.16
N ILE A 339 4.32 11.35 -5.35
CA ILE A 339 3.30 10.34 -5.64
C ILE A 339 2.87 10.50 -7.09
N SER A 340 2.85 9.40 -7.82
CA SER A 340 2.52 9.34 -9.24
C SER A 340 1.54 8.23 -9.57
N ILE A 341 0.85 8.39 -10.68
CA ILE A 341 0.12 7.35 -11.41
C ILE A 341 0.78 7.33 -12.80
N PRO A 342 1.82 6.50 -12.99
CA PRO A 342 2.70 6.57 -14.17
C PRO A 342 1.95 6.48 -15.49
N ASP A 343 1.03 5.52 -15.59
CA ASP A 343 0.26 5.26 -16.82
C ASP A 343 -0.69 6.41 -17.21
N LYS A 344 -0.96 7.33 -16.28
CA LYS A 344 -1.76 8.54 -16.51
C LYS A 344 -0.92 9.79 -16.66
N GLY A 345 0.41 9.69 -16.56
CA GLY A 345 1.31 10.85 -16.54
C GLY A 345 1.09 11.80 -15.34
N HIS A 346 0.37 11.33 -14.30
CA HIS A 346 0.14 12.13 -13.08
C HIS A 346 1.34 12.03 -12.14
N SER A 347 1.76 13.17 -11.60
CA SER A 347 2.84 13.23 -10.61
C SER A 347 2.74 14.48 -9.75
N ARG A 348 2.88 14.33 -8.44
CA ARG A 348 2.92 15.44 -7.48
C ARG A 348 3.97 15.23 -6.42
N THR A 349 4.77 16.26 -6.14
CA THR A 349 5.79 16.27 -5.08
C THR A 349 5.30 17.01 -3.85
N TYR A 350 5.58 16.42 -2.68
CA TYR A 350 5.23 16.93 -1.36
C TYR A 350 6.49 17.05 -0.51
N LYS A 351 6.50 18.00 0.40
CA LYS A 351 7.55 18.12 1.43
C LYS A 351 7.14 17.31 2.66
N THR A 352 8.08 16.57 3.20
CA THR A 352 7.96 15.92 4.51
C THR A 352 7.76 16.98 5.60
N ARG A 353 6.92 16.69 6.56
CA ARG A 353 6.77 17.55 7.73
C ARG A 353 8.00 17.43 8.62
N ARG A 354 8.53 18.55 9.05
CA ARG A 354 9.54 18.54 10.11
C ARG A 354 8.85 18.20 11.44
N LYS A 355 9.47 17.29 12.19
CA LYS A 355 9.09 16.99 13.57
C LYS A 355 9.48 18.13 14.50
#